data_50b9e2e734142b688aa85a22ec204871
#
_entry.id   50b9e2e734142b688aa85a22ec204871
#
_cell.length_a   1.000
_cell.length_b   1.000
_cell.length_c   1.000
_cell.angle_alpha   90.00
_cell.angle_beta   90.00
_cell.angle_gamma   90.00
#
_symmetry.space_group_name_H-M   'P 1'
#
loop_
_entity.id
_entity.type
_entity.pdbx_description
1 polymer ?
#
loop_
_entity_poly.entity_id
_entity_poly.type
_entity_poly.pdbx_seq_one_letter_code
_entity_poly.pdbx_strand_id
1 'polypeptide(L)'
;MVLISTPENVHFDPAVKAIDAGYHILLEKPIAQHLEECREIARRARERGVMVGVCHVLRYHPYFAKIREIVASGELGQVVSVNHTASVGLDRATHSYVRGIFRRERESNPILLAKCCHDIDFLLWLTGAHCRSLSSFGSLRWFRAENAPAGAGRRCLDCAIESACPFSARDLYYVRRDWVANFDVPEGKTLDETILEELRTGMYGRCVYHCDNDVVDHQLLAMEMEGEVTVSLSMEMFTADDFRKTHVRLTGGEIDGDERTLRVRRFRGG
;
A
#
# COMPACT_ATOMS: atom_id res chain seq x y z
N MET A 1 16.84 2.08 -21.77
CA MET A 1 15.86 2.17 -20.69
C MET A 1 16.54 1.73 -19.40
N VAL A 2 16.26 2.41 -18.29
CA VAL A 2 16.74 2.07 -16.95
C VAL A 2 15.54 1.69 -16.08
N LEU A 3 15.65 0.60 -15.32
CA LEU A 3 14.69 0.23 -14.28
C LEU A 3 15.21 0.74 -12.93
N ILE A 4 14.37 1.48 -12.21
CA ILE A 4 14.68 2.00 -10.87
C ILE A 4 13.73 1.32 -9.88
N SER A 5 14.28 0.41 -9.08
CA SER A 5 13.57 -0.37 -8.04
C SER A 5 14.27 -0.28 -6.68
N THR A 6 14.90 0.83 -6.42
CA THR A 6 15.51 1.15 -5.13
C THR A 6 14.42 1.37 -4.07
N PRO A 7 14.75 1.48 -2.77
CA PRO A 7 13.81 1.99 -1.77
C PRO A 7 13.25 3.36 -2.17
N GLU A 8 11.98 3.59 -1.85
CA GLU A 8 11.21 4.75 -2.34
C GLU A 8 11.80 6.13 -1.96
N ASN A 9 12.51 6.21 -0.84
CA ASN A 9 13.18 7.42 -0.38
C ASN A 9 14.46 7.79 -1.15
N VAL A 10 14.90 6.94 -2.08
CA VAL A 10 16.10 7.19 -2.90
C VAL A 10 15.81 7.10 -4.40
N HIS A 11 14.57 7.29 -4.81
CA HIS A 11 14.15 7.26 -6.22
C HIS A 11 14.64 8.48 -6.99
N PHE A 12 14.65 9.66 -6.36
CA PHE A 12 14.86 10.94 -7.05
C PHE A 12 16.22 11.04 -7.77
N ASP A 13 17.30 10.83 -7.05
CA ASP A 13 18.66 11.00 -7.59
C ASP A 13 18.95 10.09 -8.80
N PRO A 14 18.70 8.76 -8.75
CA PRO A 14 18.92 7.90 -9.90
C PRO A 14 17.99 8.22 -11.06
N ALA A 15 16.74 8.65 -10.80
CA ALA A 15 15.81 9.05 -11.85
C ALA A 15 16.31 10.29 -12.61
N VAL A 16 16.73 11.33 -11.89
CA VAL A 16 17.29 12.55 -12.49
C VAL A 16 18.54 12.25 -13.31
N LYS A 17 19.49 11.47 -12.75
CA LYS A 17 20.73 11.09 -13.45
C LYS A 17 20.43 10.31 -14.74
N ALA A 18 19.49 9.38 -14.71
CA ALA A 18 19.11 8.61 -15.89
C ALA A 18 18.44 9.48 -16.96
N ILE A 19 17.55 10.40 -16.57
CA ILE A 19 16.91 11.37 -17.46
C ILE A 19 17.94 12.29 -18.11
N ASP A 20 18.87 12.85 -17.33
CA ASP A 20 19.91 13.75 -17.84
C ASP A 20 20.86 13.05 -18.81
N ALA A 21 21.06 11.74 -18.61
CA ALA A 21 21.81 10.90 -19.55
C ALA A 21 21.00 10.45 -20.79
N GLY A 22 19.75 10.89 -20.94
CA GLY A 22 18.89 10.60 -22.08
C GLY A 22 18.23 9.22 -22.07
N TYR A 23 18.16 8.55 -20.92
CA TYR A 23 17.50 7.25 -20.81
C TYR A 23 16.01 7.38 -20.51
N HIS A 24 15.19 6.56 -21.18
CA HIS A 24 13.84 6.25 -20.72
C HIS A 24 13.93 5.47 -19.43
N ILE A 25 13.03 5.70 -18.50
CA ILE A 25 13.02 5.01 -17.21
C ILE A 25 11.70 4.32 -16.93
N LEU A 26 11.78 3.18 -16.24
CA LEU A 26 10.66 2.54 -15.55
C LEU A 26 10.95 2.66 -14.06
N LEU A 27 10.10 3.39 -13.36
CA LEU A 27 10.29 3.79 -11.97
C LEU A 27 9.28 3.09 -11.07
N GLU A 28 9.76 2.44 -10.01
CA GLU A 28 8.88 1.90 -8.97
C GLU A 28 8.09 3.03 -8.28
N LYS A 29 6.95 2.64 -7.75
CA LYS A 29 6.06 3.53 -7.00
C LYS A 29 6.50 3.65 -5.52
N PRO A 30 6.19 4.77 -4.87
CA PRO A 30 5.76 6.05 -5.41
C PRO A 30 6.87 6.75 -6.18
N ILE A 31 6.53 7.71 -7.01
CA ILE A 31 7.50 8.42 -7.86
C ILE A 31 8.68 8.97 -7.04
N ALA A 32 8.36 9.68 -5.95
CA ALA A 32 9.30 10.22 -4.98
C ALA A 32 8.56 10.55 -3.67
N GLN A 33 9.30 10.94 -2.62
CA GLN A 33 8.71 11.32 -1.33
C GLN A 33 8.02 12.68 -1.36
N HIS A 34 8.57 13.63 -2.13
CA HIS A 34 8.12 15.02 -2.13
C HIS A 34 7.52 15.42 -3.48
N LEU A 35 6.48 16.24 -3.44
CA LEU A 35 5.80 16.72 -4.65
C LEU A 35 6.74 17.46 -5.59
N GLU A 36 7.67 18.24 -5.05
CA GLU A 36 8.67 18.99 -5.80
C GLU A 36 9.60 18.06 -6.59
N GLU A 37 9.99 16.94 -6.01
CA GLU A 37 10.79 15.90 -6.68
C GLU A 37 10.02 15.27 -7.84
N CYS A 38 8.73 14.94 -7.61
CA CYS A 38 7.86 14.40 -8.67
C CYS A 38 7.72 15.40 -9.83
N ARG A 39 7.55 16.68 -9.52
CA ARG A 39 7.47 17.78 -10.52
C ARG A 39 8.76 17.93 -11.30
N GLU A 40 9.90 17.85 -10.61
CA GLU A 40 11.22 17.98 -11.22
C GLU A 40 11.52 16.80 -12.17
N ILE A 41 11.22 15.56 -11.76
CA ILE A 41 11.31 14.38 -12.63
C ILE A 41 10.48 14.60 -13.89
N ALA A 42 9.22 15.00 -13.74
CA ALA A 42 8.30 15.22 -14.86
C ALA A 42 8.75 16.37 -15.78
N ARG A 43 9.31 17.45 -15.23
CA ARG A 43 9.85 18.58 -15.99
C ARG A 43 11.06 18.15 -16.83
N ARG A 44 12.06 17.53 -16.20
CA ARG A 44 13.28 17.06 -16.87
C ARG A 44 12.96 16.04 -17.96
N ALA A 45 12.06 15.10 -17.68
CA ALA A 45 11.65 14.11 -18.67
C ALA A 45 11.09 14.77 -19.94
N ARG A 46 10.24 15.80 -19.80
CA ARG A 46 9.71 16.57 -20.92
C ARG A 46 10.82 17.33 -21.67
N GLU A 47 11.71 18.01 -20.97
CA GLU A 47 12.82 18.77 -21.57
C GLU A 47 13.79 17.90 -22.34
N ARG A 48 14.04 16.70 -21.84
CA ARG A 48 14.95 15.72 -22.49
C ARG A 48 14.27 14.84 -23.53
N GLY A 49 12.95 14.90 -23.66
CA GLY A 49 12.20 14.04 -24.58
C GLY A 49 12.25 12.55 -24.21
N VAL A 50 12.43 12.23 -22.93
CA VAL A 50 12.46 10.85 -22.45
C VAL A 50 11.16 10.45 -21.80
N MET A 51 10.84 9.14 -21.83
CA MET A 51 9.66 8.59 -21.19
C MET A 51 9.99 8.17 -19.75
N VAL A 52 9.04 8.46 -18.85
CA VAL A 52 9.02 7.96 -17.47
C VAL A 52 7.75 7.15 -17.28
N GLY A 53 7.90 5.84 -17.19
CA GLY A 53 6.81 4.93 -16.80
C GLY A 53 6.84 4.71 -15.29
N VAL A 54 5.70 4.82 -14.62
CA VAL A 54 5.57 4.53 -13.18
C VAL A 54 4.89 3.18 -13.01
N CYS A 55 5.39 2.34 -12.10
CA CYS A 55 4.90 0.98 -11.87
C CYS A 55 3.56 0.95 -11.11
N HIS A 56 2.52 1.57 -11.65
CA HIS A 56 1.15 1.43 -11.15
C HIS A 56 0.52 0.13 -11.65
N VAL A 57 0.99 -0.99 -11.08
CA VAL A 57 0.71 -2.35 -11.56
C VAL A 57 -0.75 -2.77 -11.49
N LEU A 58 -1.60 -2.12 -10.68
CA LEU A 58 -3.03 -2.44 -10.62
C LEU A 58 -3.73 -2.26 -11.98
N ARG A 59 -3.28 -1.34 -12.81
CA ARG A 59 -3.83 -1.15 -14.17
C ARG A 59 -3.72 -2.39 -15.05
N TYR A 60 -2.77 -3.28 -14.75
CA TYR A 60 -2.50 -4.52 -15.49
C TYR A 60 -3.08 -5.77 -14.80
N HIS A 61 -3.61 -5.63 -13.59
CA HIS A 61 -4.25 -6.74 -12.89
C HIS A 61 -5.63 -7.01 -13.50
N PRO A 62 -5.98 -8.27 -13.85
CA PRO A 62 -7.22 -8.60 -14.57
C PRO A 62 -8.50 -8.05 -13.93
N TYR A 63 -8.59 -8.06 -12.62
CA TYR A 63 -9.74 -7.53 -11.88
C TYR A 63 -9.96 -6.02 -12.14
N PHE A 64 -8.94 -5.20 -11.96
CA PHE A 64 -9.04 -3.74 -12.13
C PHE A 64 -9.19 -3.35 -13.60
N ALA A 65 -8.48 -4.04 -14.49
CA ALA A 65 -8.62 -3.87 -15.92
C ALA A 65 -10.05 -4.17 -16.39
N LYS A 66 -10.66 -5.23 -15.86
CA LYS A 66 -12.05 -5.60 -16.21
C LYS A 66 -13.08 -4.59 -15.69
N ILE A 67 -12.93 -4.08 -14.48
CA ILE A 67 -13.80 -3.00 -13.98
C ILE A 67 -13.69 -1.78 -14.90
N ARG A 68 -12.46 -1.38 -15.24
CA ARG A 68 -12.23 -0.23 -16.14
C ARG A 68 -12.82 -0.44 -17.53
N GLU A 69 -12.69 -1.64 -18.09
CA GLU A 69 -13.29 -2.02 -19.38
C GLU A 69 -14.81 -1.84 -19.36
N ILE A 70 -15.49 -2.38 -18.34
CA ILE A 70 -16.94 -2.28 -18.20
C ILE A 70 -17.37 -0.81 -18.03
N VAL A 71 -16.70 -0.05 -17.20
CA VAL A 71 -17.00 1.38 -17.04
C VAL A 71 -16.76 2.16 -18.34
N ALA A 72 -15.64 1.88 -19.02
CA ALA A 72 -15.30 2.56 -20.27
C ALA A 72 -16.22 2.21 -21.44
N SER A 73 -16.85 1.04 -21.44
CA SER A 73 -17.81 0.64 -22.47
C SER A 73 -19.08 1.52 -22.47
N GLY A 74 -19.38 2.16 -21.33
CA GLY A 74 -20.59 2.96 -21.15
C GLY A 74 -21.88 2.14 -21.05
N GLU A 75 -21.83 0.82 -21.11
CA GLU A 75 -23.02 -0.07 -21.10
C GLU A 75 -23.85 0.01 -19.82
N LEU A 76 -23.26 0.46 -18.73
CA LEU A 76 -23.93 0.71 -17.44
C LEU A 76 -24.19 2.19 -17.18
N GLY A 77 -23.98 3.05 -18.19
CA GLY A 77 -24.14 4.50 -18.06
C GLY A 77 -22.95 5.18 -17.37
N GLN A 78 -23.21 6.29 -16.68
CA GLN A 78 -22.17 7.12 -16.05
C GLN A 78 -21.89 6.67 -14.62
N VAL A 79 -20.64 6.80 -14.17
CA VAL A 79 -20.26 6.58 -12.77
C VAL A 79 -20.91 7.65 -11.89
N VAL A 80 -21.55 7.22 -10.82
CA VAL A 80 -22.14 8.09 -9.79
C VAL A 80 -21.25 8.14 -8.55
N SER A 81 -20.85 6.95 -8.07
CA SER A 81 -19.98 6.87 -6.90
C SER A 81 -19.12 5.61 -6.89
N VAL A 82 -17.99 5.68 -6.19
CA VAL A 82 -17.09 4.54 -5.98
C VAL A 82 -16.78 4.43 -4.50
N ASN A 83 -16.92 3.21 -3.95
CA ASN A 83 -16.33 2.86 -2.66
C ASN A 83 -15.21 1.85 -2.89
N HIS A 84 -14.03 2.13 -2.36
CA HIS A 84 -12.87 1.27 -2.47
C HIS A 84 -12.25 1.03 -1.10
N THR A 85 -11.87 -0.22 -0.84
CA THR A 85 -11.16 -0.61 0.37
C THR A 85 -9.83 -1.23 -0.01
N ALA A 86 -8.76 -0.72 0.57
CA ALA A 86 -7.41 -1.27 0.48
C ALA A 86 -7.05 -1.90 1.84
N SER A 87 -7.28 -3.19 1.98
CA SER A 87 -6.91 -3.93 3.18
C SER A 87 -5.43 -4.27 3.17
N VAL A 88 -4.81 -4.09 4.32
CA VAL A 88 -3.45 -4.53 4.60
C VAL A 88 -3.58 -5.58 5.69
N GLY A 89 -3.52 -6.85 5.35
CA GLY A 89 -3.69 -7.95 6.30
C GLY A 89 -2.80 -7.79 7.52
N LEU A 90 -3.30 -8.23 8.67
CA LEU A 90 -2.67 -7.98 9.97
C LEU A 90 -1.20 -8.40 10.03
N ASP A 91 -0.86 -9.54 9.44
CA ASP A 91 0.51 -10.05 9.37
C ASP A 91 1.42 -9.10 8.58
N ARG A 92 0.95 -8.65 7.41
CA ARG A 92 1.68 -7.68 6.60
C ARG A 92 1.79 -6.33 7.29
N ALA A 93 0.73 -5.87 7.95
CA ALA A 93 0.73 -4.62 8.69
C ALA A 93 1.81 -4.65 9.78
N THR A 94 1.82 -5.70 10.59
CA THR A 94 2.79 -5.85 11.69
C THR A 94 4.22 -6.07 11.20
N HIS A 95 4.39 -6.78 10.06
CA HIS A 95 5.70 -6.95 9.41
C HIS A 95 6.23 -5.64 8.84
N SER A 96 5.47 -4.98 7.96
CA SER A 96 5.98 -3.90 7.12
C SER A 96 5.87 -2.52 7.78
N TYR A 97 4.72 -2.23 8.40
CA TYR A 97 4.33 -0.87 8.82
C TYR A 97 4.43 -0.64 10.33
N VAL A 98 4.60 -1.70 11.13
CA VAL A 98 4.81 -1.58 12.58
C VAL A 98 6.26 -1.88 12.95
N ARG A 99 6.83 -3.01 12.49
CA ARG A 99 8.20 -3.42 12.80
C ARG A 99 9.20 -3.02 11.74
N GLY A 100 8.79 -3.11 10.46
CA GLY A 100 9.65 -3.05 9.29
C GLY A 100 10.02 -1.66 8.82
N ILE A 101 10.54 -1.61 7.59
CA ILE A 101 11.14 -0.42 6.99
C ILE A 101 10.14 0.69 6.66
N PHE A 102 8.85 0.38 6.55
CA PHE A 102 7.78 1.34 6.26
C PHE A 102 7.09 1.89 7.53
N ARG A 103 7.65 1.67 8.72
CA ARG A 103 7.04 2.04 9.99
C ARG A 103 7.08 3.53 10.32
N ARG A 104 7.96 4.30 9.66
CA ARG A 104 8.13 5.73 9.95
C ARG A 104 7.99 6.56 8.69
N GLU A 105 7.12 7.56 8.75
CA GLU A 105 6.83 8.42 7.60
C GLU A 105 8.08 9.11 7.05
N ARG A 106 8.97 9.59 7.92
CA ARG A 106 10.18 10.29 7.47
C ARG A 106 11.24 9.36 6.83
N GLU A 107 11.22 8.06 7.14
CA GLU A 107 12.18 7.06 6.63
C GLU A 107 11.67 6.38 5.37
N SER A 108 10.37 6.42 5.17
CA SER A 108 9.66 5.89 4.01
C SER A 108 8.70 6.96 3.48
N ASN A 109 7.39 6.80 3.74
CA ASN A 109 6.33 7.72 3.34
C ASN A 109 5.13 7.56 4.26
N PRO A 110 4.19 8.53 4.31
CA PRO A 110 2.84 8.26 4.81
C PRO A 110 2.26 7.03 4.10
N ILE A 111 1.57 6.16 4.83
CA ILE A 111 1.08 4.90 4.26
C ILE A 111 0.16 5.11 3.05
N LEU A 112 -0.54 6.23 2.99
CA LEU A 112 -1.36 6.60 1.85
C LEU A 112 -0.52 6.71 0.57
N LEU A 113 0.70 7.25 0.66
CA LEU A 113 1.62 7.33 -0.47
C LEU A 113 2.37 6.00 -0.68
N ALA A 114 2.91 5.40 0.37
CA ALA A 114 3.68 4.14 0.29
C ALA A 114 2.85 2.95 -0.24
N LYS A 115 1.57 2.85 0.18
CA LYS A 115 0.67 1.74 -0.16
C LYS A 115 -0.44 2.13 -1.12
N CYS A 116 -1.22 3.16 -0.78
CA CYS A 116 -2.46 3.47 -1.49
C CYS A 116 -2.28 4.35 -2.73
N CYS A 117 -1.05 4.73 -3.10
CA CYS A 117 -0.81 5.39 -4.39
C CYS A 117 -1.31 4.55 -5.57
N HIS A 118 -1.23 3.23 -5.49
CA HIS A 118 -1.84 2.32 -6.46
C HIS A 118 -3.37 2.46 -6.53
N ASP A 119 -3.99 2.54 -5.36
CA ASP A 119 -5.44 2.59 -5.22
C ASP A 119 -5.98 3.94 -5.69
N ILE A 120 -5.28 5.03 -5.37
CA ILE A 120 -5.61 6.38 -5.85
C ILE A 120 -5.43 6.46 -7.37
N ASP A 121 -4.34 5.92 -7.90
CA ASP A 121 -4.11 5.85 -9.35
C ASP A 121 -5.23 5.08 -10.07
N PHE A 122 -5.63 3.93 -9.50
CA PHE A 122 -6.75 3.15 -10.04
C PHE A 122 -8.06 3.95 -10.03
N LEU A 123 -8.39 4.64 -8.94
CA LEU A 123 -9.62 5.42 -8.80
C LEU A 123 -9.67 6.61 -9.78
N LEU A 124 -8.55 7.31 -9.97
CA LEU A 124 -8.42 8.36 -11.00
C LEU A 124 -8.56 7.78 -12.41
N TRP A 125 -7.91 6.66 -12.69
CA TRP A 125 -8.02 5.98 -13.98
C TRP A 125 -9.43 5.43 -14.24
N LEU A 126 -10.07 4.87 -13.21
CA LEU A 126 -11.44 4.33 -13.30
C LEU A 126 -12.45 5.41 -13.65
N THR A 127 -12.41 6.52 -12.94
CA THR A 127 -13.35 7.64 -13.15
C THR A 127 -13.02 8.47 -14.39
N GLY A 128 -11.74 8.53 -14.77
CA GLY A 128 -11.27 9.40 -15.84
C GLY A 128 -11.39 10.89 -15.52
N ALA A 129 -11.59 11.25 -14.25
CA ALA A 129 -11.84 12.59 -13.77
C ALA A 129 -10.74 13.06 -12.80
N HIS A 130 -10.51 14.37 -12.72
CA HIS A 130 -9.63 14.96 -11.70
C HIS A 130 -10.36 15.10 -10.37
N CYS A 131 -9.61 14.98 -9.26
CA CYS A 131 -10.11 15.24 -7.93
C CYS A 131 -10.18 16.76 -7.70
N ARG A 132 -11.38 17.29 -7.36
CA ARG A 132 -11.62 18.71 -7.06
C ARG A 132 -11.34 19.04 -5.61
N SER A 133 -11.79 18.15 -4.72
CA SER A 133 -11.60 18.32 -3.27
C SER A 133 -11.48 16.95 -2.61
N LEU A 134 -10.73 16.90 -1.51
CA LEU A 134 -10.64 15.72 -0.68
C LEU A 134 -10.59 16.07 0.80
N SER A 135 -11.11 15.16 1.62
CA SER A 135 -10.92 15.14 3.07
C SER A 135 -10.40 13.80 3.50
N SER A 136 -9.52 13.78 4.49
CA SER A 136 -8.92 12.54 4.98
C SER A 136 -8.86 12.53 6.51
N PHE A 137 -9.18 11.37 7.10
CA PHE A 137 -9.10 11.12 8.54
C PHE A 137 -8.37 9.78 8.75
N GLY A 138 -7.37 9.79 9.59
CA GLY A 138 -6.62 8.59 9.94
C GLY A 138 -5.86 8.79 11.25
N SER A 139 -5.50 7.70 11.91
CA SER A 139 -4.68 7.77 13.12
C SER A 139 -3.92 6.47 13.35
N LEU A 140 -2.86 6.54 14.12
CA LEU A 140 -2.25 5.39 14.75
C LEU A 140 -3.03 5.11 16.04
N ARG A 141 -3.99 4.18 15.99
CA ARG A 141 -4.93 3.93 17.09
C ARG A 141 -4.48 2.84 18.03
N TRP A 142 -3.89 1.78 17.48
CA TRP A 142 -3.69 0.55 18.25
C TRP A 142 -2.24 0.24 18.61
N PHE A 143 -1.32 0.30 17.68
CA PHE A 143 0.09 -0.09 17.87
C PHE A 143 0.88 0.97 18.64
N ARG A 144 0.53 1.14 19.91
CA ARG A 144 1.07 2.13 20.85
C ARG A 144 1.33 1.50 22.21
N ALA A 145 2.29 2.06 22.95
CA ALA A 145 2.68 1.56 24.28
C ALA A 145 1.52 1.53 25.30
N GLU A 146 0.62 2.49 25.20
CA GLU A 146 -0.56 2.57 26.09
C GLU A 146 -1.56 1.42 25.91
N ASN A 147 -1.54 0.75 24.78
CA ASN A 147 -2.39 -0.41 24.48
C ASN A 147 -1.70 -1.74 24.78
N ALA A 148 -0.47 -1.72 25.29
CA ALA A 148 0.24 -2.95 25.62
C ALA A 148 -0.49 -3.69 26.77
N PRO A 149 -0.87 -4.97 26.56
CA PRO A 149 -1.50 -5.74 27.62
C PRO A 149 -0.52 -6.00 28.77
N ALA A 150 -1.06 -6.24 29.97
CA ALA A 150 -0.25 -6.60 31.13
C ALA A 150 0.62 -7.83 30.82
N GLY A 151 1.90 -7.77 31.16
CA GLY A 151 2.88 -8.83 30.86
C GLY A 151 3.51 -8.77 29.46
N ALA A 152 3.17 -7.78 28.65
CA ALA A 152 3.83 -7.57 27.34
C ALA A 152 5.31 -7.21 27.55
N GLY A 153 6.19 -8.02 26.96
CA GLY A 153 7.63 -7.75 26.89
C GLY A 153 7.99 -6.75 25.80
N ARG A 154 9.21 -6.25 25.79
CA ARG A 154 9.69 -5.39 24.70
C ARG A 154 10.00 -6.15 23.41
N ARG A 155 10.25 -7.45 23.51
CA ARG A 155 10.49 -8.37 22.39
C ARG A 155 9.65 -9.62 22.55
N CYS A 156 9.28 -10.25 21.44
CA CYS A 156 8.41 -11.43 21.46
C CYS A 156 9.05 -12.65 22.14
N LEU A 157 10.37 -12.85 22.01
CA LEU A 157 11.04 -13.99 22.63
C LEU A 157 11.08 -13.92 24.18
N ASP A 158 11.01 -12.72 24.73
CA ASP A 158 11.07 -12.48 26.18
C ASP A 158 9.69 -12.09 26.76
N CYS A 159 8.62 -12.33 25.98
CA CYS A 159 7.28 -11.88 26.35
C CYS A 159 6.50 -13.00 27.07
N ALA A 160 6.03 -12.72 28.28
CA ALA A 160 5.29 -13.69 29.08
C ALA A 160 3.94 -14.11 28.48
N ILE A 161 3.37 -13.27 27.60
CA ILE A 161 2.07 -13.50 26.97
C ILE A 161 2.20 -13.85 25.47
N GLU A 162 3.40 -14.19 25.01
CA GLU A 162 3.71 -14.38 23.58
C GLU A 162 2.77 -15.40 22.92
N SER A 163 2.55 -16.55 23.57
CA SER A 163 1.76 -17.66 23.03
C SER A 163 0.29 -17.35 22.78
N ALA A 164 -0.26 -16.33 23.44
CA ALA A 164 -1.64 -15.86 23.24
C ALA A 164 -1.72 -14.56 22.43
N CYS A 165 -0.58 -14.03 21.99
CA CYS A 165 -0.52 -12.75 21.28
C CYS A 165 -0.83 -12.91 19.80
N PRO A 166 -1.88 -12.24 19.27
CA PRO A 166 -2.22 -12.31 17.84
C PRO A 166 -1.17 -11.64 16.93
N PHE A 167 -0.21 -10.92 17.51
CA PHE A 167 0.86 -10.22 16.80
C PHE A 167 2.23 -10.86 17.06
N SER A 168 2.28 -12.14 17.46
CA SER A 168 3.54 -12.80 17.79
C SER A 168 4.49 -12.84 16.59
N ALA A 169 5.66 -12.21 16.74
CA ALA A 169 6.73 -12.30 15.75
C ALA A 169 7.33 -13.73 15.69
N ARG A 170 7.35 -14.45 16.81
CA ARG A 170 7.81 -15.83 16.84
C ARG A 170 6.86 -16.73 16.05
N ASP A 171 5.56 -16.57 16.21
CA ASP A 171 4.58 -17.32 15.42
C ASP A 171 4.74 -17.01 13.94
N LEU A 172 4.76 -15.71 13.57
CA LEU A 172 4.86 -15.27 12.18
C LEU A 172 6.11 -15.79 11.48
N TYR A 173 7.29 -15.56 12.05
CA TYR A 173 8.55 -15.83 11.36
C TYR A 173 9.14 -17.21 11.65
N TYR A 174 9.03 -17.70 12.88
CA TYR A 174 9.67 -18.96 13.26
C TYR A 174 8.76 -20.17 13.10
N VAL A 175 7.48 -20.05 13.44
CA VAL A 175 6.52 -21.17 13.37
C VAL A 175 5.92 -21.28 11.97
N ARG A 176 5.27 -20.22 11.47
CA ARG A 176 4.59 -20.22 10.16
C ARG A 176 5.53 -20.00 8.98
N ARG A 177 6.74 -19.48 9.20
CA ARG A 177 7.72 -19.16 8.15
C ARG A 177 7.26 -18.11 7.14
N ASP A 178 6.35 -17.26 7.53
CA ASP A 178 5.89 -16.17 6.69
C ASP A 178 6.95 -15.04 6.63
N TRP A 179 7.11 -14.41 5.47
CA TRP A 179 8.02 -13.28 5.23
C TRP A 179 9.53 -13.56 5.45
N VAL A 180 9.92 -14.80 5.68
CA VAL A 180 11.33 -15.18 5.96
C VAL A 180 12.24 -15.07 4.74
N ALA A 181 11.69 -15.02 3.52
CA ALA A 181 12.45 -14.78 2.29
C ALA A 181 13.16 -13.42 2.27
N ASN A 182 12.76 -12.50 3.15
CA ASN A 182 13.41 -11.18 3.31
C ASN A 182 14.60 -11.20 4.26
N PHE A 183 14.94 -12.34 4.84
CA PHE A 183 16.06 -12.46 5.77
C PHE A 183 17.27 -12.99 5.03
N ASP A 184 18.33 -12.19 5.01
CA ASP A 184 19.62 -12.63 4.48
C ASP A 184 20.22 -13.68 5.42
N VAL A 185 20.44 -14.89 4.90
CA VAL A 185 21.07 -15.97 5.65
C VAL A 185 22.59 -15.93 5.43
N PRO A 186 23.36 -15.54 6.45
CA PRO A 186 24.81 -15.48 6.32
C PRO A 186 25.43 -16.86 6.02
N GLU A 187 26.59 -16.87 5.36
CA GLU A 187 27.32 -18.12 5.11
C GLU A 187 27.64 -18.83 6.43
N GLY A 188 27.37 -20.13 6.47
CA GLY A 188 27.56 -20.97 7.65
C GLY A 188 26.46 -20.93 8.70
N LYS A 189 25.40 -20.12 8.50
CA LYS A 189 24.22 -20.13 9.37
C LYS A 189 23.05 -20.84 8.70
N THR A 190 22.19 -21.41 9.53
CA THR A 190 20.88 -21.93 9.11
C THR A 190 19.83 -20.79 9.10
N LEU A 191 18.72 -21.01 8.38
CA LEU A 191 17.60 -20.08 8.42
C LEU A 191 17.03 -19.93 9.83
N ASP A 192 16.96 -21.00 10.60
CA ASP A 192 16.48 -21.00 11.99
C ASP A 192 17.33 -20.11 12.90
N GLU A 193 18.65 -20.25 12.81
CA GLU A 193 19.59 -19.40 13.56
C GLU A 193 19.44 -17.92 13.17
N THR A 194 19.29 -17.66 11.88
CA THR A 194 19.10 -16.29 11.36
C THR A 194 17.78 -15.69 11.87
N ILE A 195 16.67 -16.44 11.82
CA ILE A 195 15.39 -15.97 12.34
C ILE A 195 15.48 -15.71 13.85
N LEU A 196 16.05 -16.63 14.62
CA LEU A 196 16.17 -16.45 16.07
C LEU A 196 17.08 -15.29 16.44
N GLU A 197 18.12 -15.02 15.69
CA GLU A 197 18.99 -13.85 15.89
C GLU A 197 18.22 -12.57 15.59
N GLU A 198 17.50 -12.51 14.47
CA GLU A 198 16.64 -11.36 14.11
C GLU A 198 15.56 -11.11 15.18
N LEU A 199 14.94 -12.17 15.71
CA LEU A 199 13.97 -12.04 16.78
C LEU A 199 14.58 -11.55 18.10
N ARG A 200 15.87 -11.87 18.37
CA ARG A 200 16.57 -11.39 19.56
C ARG A 200 17.04 -9.95 19.43
N THR A 201 17.62 -9.57 18.32
CA THR A 201 18.37 -8.31 18.16
C THR A 201 17.80 -7.37 17.11
N GLY A 202 17.21 -7.90 16.05
CA GLY A 202 16.73 -7.15 14.90
C GLY A 202 15.37 -6.45 15.11
N MET A 203 14.93 -5.74 14.08
CA MET A 203 13.70 -4.93 14.14
C MET A 203 12.44 -5.81 14.22
N TYR A 204 12.44 -6.98 13.58
CA TYR A 204 11.26 -7.82 13.47
C TYR A 204 10.89 -8.57 14.76
N GLY A 205 11.82 -8.70 15.71
CA GLY A 205 11.53 -9.30 17.03
C GLY A 205 10.87 -8.36 18.05
N ARG A 206 10.73 -7.06 17.73
CA ARG A 206 10.14 -6.07 18.64
C ARG A 206 8.64 -6.32 18.87
N CYS A 207 8.20 -5.99 20.07
CA CYS A 207 6.78 -5.96 20.39
C CYS A 207 6.08 -4.84 19.61
N VAL A 208 4.94 -5.12 18.97
CA VAL A 208 4.18 -4.13 18.19
C VAL A 208 3.75 -2.90 19.00
N TYR A 209 3.60 -3.03 20.31
CA TYR A 209 3.24 -1.94 21.20
C TYR A 209 4.43 -1.07 21.64
N HIS A 210 5.65 -1.52 21.35
CA HIS A 210 6.88 -0.83 21.72
C HIS A 210 7.78 -0.52 20.53
N CYS A 211 7.21 -0.56 19.31
CA CYS A 211 7.87 -0.06 18.12
C CYS A 211 7.86 1.47 18.08
N ASP A 212 8.72 2.02 17.26
CA ASP A 212 8.84 3.45 16.98
C ASP A 212 8.08 3.87 15.70
N ASN A 213 7.01 3.12 15.39
CA ASN A 213 6.14 3.39 14.26
C ASN A 213 5.29 4.66 14.49
N ASP A 214 5.10 5.45 13.44
CA ASP A 214 4.30 6.68 13.44
C ASP A 214 3.27 6.73 12.30
N VAL A 215 3.29 5.77 11.38
CA VAL A 215 2.29 5.68 10.31
C VAL A 215 0.92 5.29 10.87
N VAL A 216 -0.14 5.79 10.24
CA VAL A 216 -1.52 5.49 10.65
C VAL A 216 -1.85 4.00 10.43
N ASP A 217 -2.69 3.42 11.29
CA ASP A 217 -3.13 2.02 11.17
C ASP A 217 -4.51 1.86 10.50
N HIS A 218 -5.21 2.97 10.28
CA HIS A 218 -6.41 3.08 9.46
C HIS A 218 -6.54 4.50 8.90
N GLN A 219 -7.13 4.64 7.71
CA GLN A 219 -7.32 5.93 7.08
C GLN A 219 -8.50 5.91 6.10
N LEU A 220 -9.33 6.93 6.15
CA LEU A 220 -10.43 7.15 5.22
C LEU A 220 -10.17 8.41 4.40
N LEU A 221 -10.38 8.32 3.08
CA LEU A 221 -10.45 9.45 2.17
C LEU A 221 -11.87 9.57 1.61
N ALA A 222 -12.36 10.80 1.55
CA ALA A 222 -13.53 11.17 0.77
C ALA A 222 -13.10 12.18 -0.31
N MET A 223 -13.36 11.87 -1.57
CA MET A 223 -12.97 12.69 -2.72
C MET A 223 -14.19 13.08 -3.54
N GLU A 224 -14.27 14.35 -3.91
CA GLU A 224 -15.18 14.87 -4.92
C GLU A 224 -14.41 15.01 -6.25
N MET A 225 -14.87 14.30 -7.26
CA MET A 225 -14.28 14.33 -8.59
C MET A 225 -15.00 15.35 -9.47
N GLU A 226 -14.35 15.75 -10.57
CA GLU A 226 -15.05 16.47 -11.64
C GLU A 226 -16.25 15.67 -12.13
N GLY A 227 -17.34 16.35 -12.52
CA GLY A 227 -18.60 15.69 -12.92
C GLY A 227 -19.42 15.16 -11.75
N GLU A 228 -19.19 15.67 -10.52
CA GLU A 228 -19.98 15.35 -9.32
C GLU A 228 -19.90 13.88 -8.87
N VAL A 229 -18.89 13.14 -9.33
CA VAL A 229 -18.66 11.76 -8.88
C VAL A 229 -18.01 11.80 -7.50
N THR A 230 -18.55 11.01 -6.56
CA THR A 230 -17.97 10.87 -5.22
C THR A 230 -17.21 9.55 -5.08
N VAL A 231 -16.05 9.61 -4.45
CA VAL A 231 -15.19 8.43 -4.24
C VAL A 231 -14.77 8.36 -2.78
N SER A 232 -14.90 7.20 -2.17
CA SER A 232 -14.30 6.91 -0.87
C SER A 232 -13.23 5.83 -1.00
N LEU A 233 -12.11 6.03 -0.30
CA LEU A 233 -11.06 5.04 -0.14
C LEU A 233 -10.83 4.81 1.36
N SER A 234 -10.94 3.56 1.82
CA SER A 234 -10.60 3.13 3.17
C SER A 234 -9.35 2.25 3.15
N MET A 235 -8.34 2.63 3.90
CA MET A 235 -7.13 1.82 4.15
C MET A 235 -7.23 1.24 5.55
N GLU A 236 -7.11 -0.10 5.66
CA GLU A 236 -7.35 -0.83 6.90
C GLU A 236 -6.23 -1.85 7.18
N MET A 237 -5.60 -1.76 8.37
CA MET A 237 -4.60 -2.74 8.82
C MET A 237 -5.20 -3.89 9.65
N PHE A 238 -6.41 -3.72 10.20
CA PHE A 238 -7.06 -4.74 11.03
C PHE A 238 -7.99 -5.62 10.21
N THR A 239 -7.40 -6.30 9.22
CA THR A 239 -8.09 -7.27 8.36
C THR A 239 -7.35 -8.60 8.38
N ALA A 240 -8.10 -9.71 8.20
CA ALA A 240 -7.50 -11.05 8.18
C ALA A 240 -6.54 -11.23 7.00
N ASP A 241 -6.91 -10.69 5.84
CA ASP A 241 -6.18 -10.86 4.58
C ASP A 241 -5.84 -9.50 3.94
N ASP A 242 -4.80 -9.52 3.09
CA ASP A 242 -4.57 -8.47 2.08
C ASP A 242 -5.59 -8.64 0.97
N PHE A 243 -6.42 -7.65 0.71
CA PHE A 243 -7.32 -7.63 -0.43
C PHE A 243 -7.76 -6.21 -0.77
N ARG A 244 -8.34 -6.05 -1.95
CA ARG A 244 -9.06 -4.84 -2.33
C ARG A 244 -10.50 -5.16 -2.65
N LYS A 245 -11.41 -4.32 -2.19
CA LYS A 245 -12.82 -4.40 -2.50
C LYS A 245 -13.27 -3.12 -3.18
N THR A 246 -13.96 -3.26 -4.31
CA THR A 246 -14.44 -2.12 -5.09
C THR A 246 -15.93 -2.25 -5.36
N HIS A 247 -16.68 -1.19 -5.07
CA HIS A 247 -18.07 -1.07 -5.44
C HIS A 247 -18.25 0.21 -6.27
N VAL A 248 -18.64 0.05 -7.53
CA VAL A 248 -18.91 1.15 -8.46
C VAL A 248 -20.41 1.21 -8.70
N ARG A 249 -21.01 2.37 -8.47
CA ARG A 249 -22.41 2.64 -8.78
C ARG A 249 -22.50 3.50 -10.03
N LEU A 250 -23.28 3.03 -10.99
CA LEU A 250 -23.47 3.70 -12.26
C LEU A 250 -24.97 3.95 -12.48
N THR A 251 -25.31 4.82 -13.42
CA THR A 251 -26.72 5.19 -13.66
C THR A 251 -27.59 4.03 -14.15
N GLY A 252 -27.03 3.00 -14.78
CA GLY A 252 -27.72 1.83 -15.30
C GLY A 252 -27.42 0.52 -14.56
N GLY A 253 -26.59 0.54 -13.49
CA GLY A 253 -26.23 -0.67 -12.79
C GLY A 253 -25.17 -0.47 -11.72
N GLU A 254 -24.62 -1.57 -11.23
CA GLU A 254 -23.54 -1.57 -10.26
C GLU A 254 -22.52 -2.68 -10.54
N ILE A 255 -21.30 -2.45 -10.12
CA ILE A 255 -20.19 -3.41 -10.13
C ILE A 255 -19.71 -3.57 -8.69
N ASP A 256 -19.69 -4.77 -8.16
CA ASP A 256 -19.17 -5.11 -6.83
C ASP A 256 -18.21 -6.29 -6.91
N GLY A 257 -17.08 -6.21 -6.22
CA GLY A 257 -16.11 -7.30 -6.22
C GLY A 257 -14.92 -7.09 -5.31
N ASP A 258 -14.15 -8.19 -5.21
CA ASP A 258 -12.94 -8.29 -4.42
C ASP A 258 -11.86 -9.00 -5.26
N GLU A 259 -10.86 -8.68 -5.65
CA GLU A 259 -9.80 -9.30 -6.50
C GLU A 259 -10.02 -10.79 -6.92
N ARG A 260 -10.95 -11.51 -6.30
CA ARG A 260 -11.33 -12.92 -6.59
C ARG A 260 -12.61 -13.02 -7.38
N THR A 261 -13.59 -12.14 -7.10
CA THR A 261 -14.92 -12.16 -7.69
C THR A 261 -15.31 -10.79 -8.20
N LEU A 262 -16.03 -10.75 -9.32
CA LEU A 262 -16.61 -9.55 -9.89
C LEU A 262 -18.07 -9.81 -10.25
N ARG A 263 -18.97 -9.03 -9.68
CA ARG A 263 -20.43 -9.11 -9.95
C ARG A 263 -20.86 -7.83 -10.63
N VAL A 264 -21.57 -7.99 -11.73
CA VAL A 264 -22.18 -6.89 -12.47
C VAL A 264 -23.68 -7.07 -12.42
N ARG A 265 -24.39 -6.03 -11.97
CA ARG A 265 -25.85 -6.03 -11.90
C ARG A 265 -26.39 -4.85 -12.70
N ARG A 266 -27.32 -5.11 -13.61
CA ARG A 266 -28.05 -4.09 -14.35
C ARG A 266 -29.35 -3.76 -13.63
N PHE A 267 -29.76 -2.50 -13.62
CA PHE A 267 -31.09 -2.11 -13.15
C PHE A 267 -32.15 -2.54 -14.17
N ARG A 268 -33.35 -2.82 -13.68
CA ARG A 268 -34.48 -3.19 -14.58
C ARG A 268 -34.91 -1.98 -15.40
N GLY A 269 -35.10 -2.14 -16.68
CA GLY A 269 -35.60 -1.12 -17.60
C GLY A 269 -34.63 -0.75 -18.73
N GLY A 270 -33.52 -1.47 -18.83
CA GLY A 270 -32.64 -1.40 -19.99
C GLY A 270 -32.78 -2.63 -20.87
#